data_f34054167edee55c7a84bb2e18faff31
#
_entry.id   f34054167edee55c7a84bb2e18faff31
#
_cell.length_a   1.000
_cell.length_b   1.000
_cell.length_c   1.000
_cell.angle_alpha   90.00
_cell.angle_beta   90.00
_cell.angle_gamma   90.00
#
_symmetry.space_group_name_H-M   'P 1'
#
loop_
_entity.id
_entity.type
_entity.pdbx_description
1 polymer ?
#
loop_
_entity_poly.entity_id
_entity_poly.type
_entity_poly.pdbx_seq_one_letter_code
_entity_poly.pdbx_strand_id
1 'polypeptide(L)'
;MNKGALALLVHGGTDNWSPERWKSRFEAVCGGRPVWRMSDRDCNPADIHYAAVWKPAPGELAAFPNLRVIFNLGAGVDALMADKTLPKVPLVRISVDDLTMRMTEYVVLHVLMHHRQELYLRESQREKRWAPRVQWAANAISVGIMGLGALGSAAAGALRHLGFRVSGWSRSPKEIAGIECFHGSGQIDAFLRQTDILVSLLPFTPDTRHILNRGLFERLNRNSPLGAPVIINAGRGGLQNEADILACLDDGTLGAVSLDVFETEPLPSDSRFWTHPKVILTPHNAADTDADEISKYVAQQIERFEAGQALENVVDAARGY
;
A
#
# COMPACT_ATOMS: atom_id res chain seq x y z
N MET A 1 -18.54 32.76 -11.62
CA MET A 1 -19.09 31.38 -11.69
C MET A 1 -18.95 30.77 -10.29
N ASN A 2 -19.99 30.10 -9.81
CA ASN A 2 -19.92 29.42 -8.51
C ASN A 2 -18.90 28.26 -8.63
N LYS A 3 -17.79 28.35 -7.88
CA LYS A 3 -16.70 27.36 -7.91
C LYS A 3 -17.09 26.07 -7.20
N GLY A 4 -18.23 25.49 -7.30
CA GLY A 4 -18.67 24.26 -6.63
C GLY A 4 -17.91 23.91 -5.34
N ALA A 5 -18.54 23.40 -4.32
CA ALA A 5 -17.91 23.10 -3.03
C ALA A 5 -17.19 21.75 -3.01
N LEU A 6 -16.27 21.57 -2.06
CA LEU A 6 -15.59 20.32 -1.73
C LEU A 6 -16.22 19.71 -0.48
N ALA A 7 -16.73 18.49 -0.58
CA ALA A 7 -17.15 17.71 0.59
C ALA A 7 -16.00 16.86 1.14
N LEU A 8 -15.92 16.77 2.46
CA LEU A 8 -15.00 15.91 3.19
C LEU A 8 -15.77 14.76 3.85
N LEU A 9 -15.50 13.54 3.37
CA LEU A 9 -16.00 12.31 3.97
C LEU A 9 -14.83 11.53 4.53
N VAL A 10 -14.36 11.94 5.70
CA VAL A 10 -13.23 11.32 6.40
C VAL A 10 -13.74 10.59 7.63
N HIS A 11 -13.66 9.27 7.63
CA HIS A 11 -14.09 8.44 8.74
C HIS A 11 -12.90 7.75 9.40
N GLY A 12 -12.89 7.72 10.74
CA GLY A 12 -11.95 6.91 11.52
C GLY A 12 -10.52 7.44 11.58
N GLY A 13 -10.31 8.73 11.49
CA GLY A 13 -8.98 9.33 11.66
C GLY A 13 -8.76 9.81 13.11
N THR A 14 -7.54 9.64 13.62
CA THR A 14 -7.07 10.25 14.87
C THR A 14 -6.05 11.33 14.56
N ASP A 15 -5.85 12.28 15.48
CA ASP A 15 -4.84 13.34 15.38
C ASP A 15 -4.78 14.04 14.01
N ASN A 16 -3.74 13.74 13.22
CA ASN A 16 -3.51 14.37 11.92
C ASN A 16 -4.59 14.03 10.87
N TRP A 17 -5.33 12.95 11.05
CA TRP A 17 -6.38 12.50 10.14
C TRP A 17 -7.80 12.86 10.62
N SER A 18 -7.94 13.69 11.67
CA SER A 18 -9.27 14.14 12.10
C SER A 18 -9.98 14.97 11.03
N PRO A 19 -11.32 14.88 10.90
CA PRO A 19 -12.10 15.67 9.94
C PRO A 19 -11.89 17.17 10.04
N GLU A 20 -11.69 17.68 11.28
CA GLU A 20 -11.44 19.10 11.55
C GLU A 20 -10.12 19.58 10.94
N ARG A 21 -9.06 18.78 11.12
CA ARG A 21 -7.73 19.10 10.55
C ARG A 21 -7.74 19.03 9.04
N TRP A 22 -8.43 18.07 8.46
CA TRP A 22 -8.61 17.99 7.00
C TRP A 22 -9.34 19.22 6.47
N LYS A 23 -10.41 19.66 7.14
CA LYS A 23 -11.13 20.87 6.74
C LYS A 23 -10.20 22.08 6.71
N SER A 24 -9.47 22.35 7.80
CA SER A 24 -8.53 23.48 7.89
C SER A 24 -7.45 23.45 6.79
N ARG A 25 -6.91 22.26 6.47
CA ARG A 25 -5.92 22.10 5.38
C ARG A 25 -6.49 22.46 4.02
N PHE A 26 -7.67 21.92 3.70
CA PHE A 26 -8.30 22.21 2.42
C PHE A 26 -8.73 23.68 2.31
N GLU A 27 -9.23 24.29 3.37
CA GLU A 27 -9.54 25.73 3.39
C GLU A 27 -8.30 26.57 3.10
N ALA A 28 -7.12 26.16 3.57
CA ALA A 28 -5.87 26.86 3.34
C ALA A 28 -5.39 26.81 1.88
N VAL A 29 -5.68 25.72 1.15
CA VAL A 29 -5.13 25.47 -0.20
C VAL A 29 -6.15 25.62 -1.34
N CYS A 30 -7.45 25.60 -1.07
CA CYS A 30 -8.49 25.59 -2.09
C CYS A 30 -8.93 26.99 -2.58
N GLY A 31 -8.18 28.05 -2.29
CA GLY A 31 -8.39 29.38 -2.87
C GLY A 31 -9.79 29.97 -2.61
N GLY A 32 -10.31 29.84 -1.39
CA GLY A 32 -11.62 30.36 -0.98
C GLY A 32 -12.82 29.51 -1.45
N ARG A 33 -12.59 28.30 -1.92
CA ARG A 33 -13.65 27.31 -2.19
C ARG A 33 -14.28 26.86 -0.89
N PRO A 34 -15.63 26.80 -0.78
CA PRO A 34 -16.29 26.23 0.39
C PRO A 34 -15.88 24.76 0.59
N VAL A 35 -15.49 24.41 1.82
CA VAL A 35 -15.13 23.06 2.25
C VAL A 35 -16.09 22.62 3.35
N TRP A 36 -16.85 21.56 3.10
CA TRP A 36 -17.90 21.09 3.99
C TRP A 36 -17.64 19.70 4.52
N ARG A 37 -17.81 19.51 5.81
CA ARG A 37 -18.03 18.18 6.38
C ARG A 37 -19.53 17.88 6.32
N MET A 38 -19.91 16.61 6.25
CA MET A 38 -21.33 16.22 6.25
C MET A 38 -22.10 16.66 7.51
N SER A 39 -21.38 16.90 8.61
CA SER A 39 -21.94 17.41 9.85
C SER A 39 -22.16 18.92 9.88
N ASP A 40 -21.66 19.67 8.90
CA ASP A 40 -21.78 21.12 8.87
C ASP A 40 -23.21 21.50 8.45
N ARG A 41 -23.89 22.38 9.24
CA ARG A 41 -25.32 22.72 9.07
C ARG A 41 -25.65 23.39 7.74
N ASP A 42 -24.70 24.14 7.19
CA ASP A 42 -24.88 24.90 5.95
C ASP A 42 -24.47 24.12 4.69
N CYS A 43 -24.13 22.84 4.85
CA CYS A 43 -23.76 21.97 3.73
C CYS A 43 -25.00 21.62 2.90
N ASN A 44 -25.08 22.18 1.69
CA ASN A 44 -26.11 21.81 0.73
C ASN A 44 -25.53 20.77 -0.27
N PRO A 45 -26.03 19.53 -0.29
CA PRO A 45 -25.55 18.50 -1.22
C PRO A 45 -25.54 18.89 -2.69
N ALA A 46 -26.44 19.79 -3.12
CA ALA A 46 -26.50 20.24 -4.49
C ALA A 46 -25.33 21.17 -4.89
N ASP A 47 -24.63 21.77 -3.92
CA ASP A 47 -23.49 22.65 -4.18
C ASP A 47 -22.15 21.86 -4.25
N ILE A 48 -22.17 20.57 -3.91
CA ILE A 48 -20.98 19.73 -3.89
C ILE A 48 -20.62 19.26 -5.31
N HIS A 49 -19.46 19.68 -5.78
CA HIS A 49 -18.89 19.26 -7.07
C HIS A 49 -17.69 18.33 -6.91
N TYR A 50 -17.05 18.34 -5.75
CA TYR A 50 -15.85 17.56 -5.44
C TYR A 50 -16.01 16.86 -4.11
N ALA A 51 -15.47 15.66 -3.99
CA ALA A 51 -15.43 14.94 -2.71
C ALA A 51 -14.02 14.44 -2.44
N ALA A 52 -13.47 14.77 -1.27
CA ALA A 52 -12.24 14.20 -0.75
C ALA A 52 -12.61 13.18 0.34
N VAL A 53 -12.21 11.91 0.14
CA VAL A 53 -12.77 10.81 0.92
C VAL A 53 -11.71 9.90 1.52
N TRP A 54 -11.96 9.47 2.77
CA TRP A 54 -11.22 8.43 3.45
C TRP A 54 -12.19 7.50 4.17
N LYS A 55 -12.26 6.23 3.71
CA LYS A 55 -13.18 5.22 4.23
C LYS A 55 -14.64 5.70 4.29
N PRO A 56 -15.20 6.31 3.23
CA PRO A 56 -16.60 6.70 3.24
C PRO A 56 -17.49 5.47 3.38
N ALA A 57 -18.66 5.63 4.01
CA ALA A 57 -19.63 4.55 4.06
C ALA A 57 -20.25 4.32 2.67
N PRO A 58 -20.62 3.07 2.33
CA PRO A 58 -21.33 2.79 1.09
C PRO A 58 -22.58 3.68 0.94
N GLY A 59 -22.76 4.28 -0.22
CA GLY A 59 -23.89 5.16 -0.53
C GLY A 59 -23.75 6.62 -0.15
N GLU A 60 -22.79 7.02 0.68
CA GLU A 60 -22.62 8.43 1.07
C GLU A 60 -22.38 9.37 -0.12
N LEU A 61 -21.60 8.94 -1.10
CA LEU A 61 -21.28 9.74 -2.29
C LEU A 61 -22.49 9.92 -3.23
N ALA A 62 -23.46 9.02 -3.18
CA ALA A 62 -24.68 9.12 -3.99
C ALA A 62 -25.59 10.29 -3.55
N ALA A 63 -25.36 10.85 -2.36
CA ALA A 63 -26.10 12.03 -1.87
C ALA A 63 -25.77 13.33 -2.63
N PHE A 64 -24.72 13.37 -3.47
CA PHE A 64 -24.26 14.57 -4.17
C PHE A 64 -24.69 14.57 -5.65
N PRO A 65 -25.80 15.20 -6.01
CA PRO A 65 -26.34 15.11 -7.37
C PRO A 65 -25.46 15.78 -8.43
N ASN A 66 -24.62 16.74 -8.04
CA ASN A 66 -23.75 17.51 -8.93
C ASN A 66 -22.26 17.14 -8.78
N LEU A 67 -21.96 15.99 -8.18
CA LEU A 67 -20.58 15.52 -8.01
C LEU A 67 -19.90 15.32 -9.36
N ARG A 68 -18.68 15.82 -9.50
CA ARG A 68 -17.91 15.78 -10.75
C ARG A 68 -16.62 14.98 -10.63
N VAL A 69 -15.97 14.98 -9.46
CA VAL A 69 -14.72 14.23 -9.20
C VAL A 69 -14.69 13.75 -7.75
N ILE A 70 -14.20 12.54 -7.56
CA ILE A 70 -13.91 11.95 -6.24
C ILE A 70 -12.39 11.85 -6.08
N PHE A 71 -11.86 12.32 -4.96
CA PHE A 71 -10.45 12.20 -4.58
C PHE A 71 -10.33 11.27 -3.37
N ASN A 72 -9.76 10.09 -3.57
CA ASN A 72 -9.44 9.22 -2.45
C ASN A 72 -8.15 9.72 -1.77
N LEU A 73 -8.18 9.97 -0.46
CA LEU A 73 -7.05 10.51 0.32
C LEU A 73 -5.93 9.48 0.59
N GLY A 74 -6.04 8.29 0.01
CA GLY A 74 -5.02 7.24 0.05
C GLY A 74 -4.75 6.65 -1.32
N ALA A 75 -3.75 5.76 -1.40
CA ALA A 75 -3.37 5.08 -2.64
C ALA A 75 -4.33 3.96 -3.05
N GLY A 76 -4.88 3.23 -2.08
CA GLY A 76 -5.77 2.09 -2.34
C GLY A 76 -7.22 2.50 -2.44
N VAL A 77 -7.92 2.01 -3.46
CA VAL A 77 -9.30 2.38 -3.80
C VAL A 77 -10.26 1.19 -3.75
N ASP A 78 -9.81 0.06 -3.28
CA ASP A 78 -10.55 -1.21 -3.26
C ASP A 78 -11.91 -1.10 -2.55
N ALA A 79 -11.99 -0.41 -1.41
CA ALA A 79 -13.25 -0.22 -0.69
C ALA A 79 -14.25 0.63 -1.48
N LEU A 80 -13.79 1.70 -2.16
CA LEU A 80 -14.62 2.52 -3.03
C LEU A 80 -15.11 1.74 -4.25
N MET A 81 -14.23 0.96 -4.87
CA MET A 81 -14.58 0.16 -6.04
C MET A 81 -15.56 -0.98 -5.72
N ALA A 82 -15.64 -1.40 -4.46
CA ALA A 82 -16.63 -2.38 -4.00
C ALA A 82 -18.02 -1.77 -3.77
N ASP A 83 -18.14 -0.45 -3.66
CA ASP A 83 -19.43 0.24 -3.49
C ASP A 83 -20.19 0.27 -4.81
N LYS A 84 -21.30 -0.49 -4.89
CA LYS A 84 -22.17 -0.54 -6.08
C LYS A 84 -22.93 0.77 -6.35
N THR A 85 -22.96 1.67 -5.38
CA THR A 85 -23.62 2.98 -5.47
C THR A 85 -22.66 4.11 -5.84
N LEU A 86 -21.38 3.78 -6.06
CA LEU A 86 -20.35 4.76 -6.41
C LEU A 86 -20.77 5.57 -7.66
N PRO A 87 -20.82 6.91 -7.58
CA PRO A 87 -21.14 7.75 -8.73
C PRO A 87 -20.17 7.53 -9.90
N LYS A 88 -20.70 7.52 -11.12
CA LYS A 88 -19.92 7.31 -12.36
C LYS A 88 -19.19 8.61 -12.78
N VAL A 89 -18.31 9.08 -11.92
CA VAL A 89 -17.44 10.24 -12.14
C VAL A 89 -15.98 9.81 -11.97
N PRO A 90 -15.01 10.59 -12.48
CA PRO A 90 -13.59 10.28 -12.25
C PRO A 90 -13.29 10.09 -10.78
N LEU A 91 -12.63 8.97 -10.45
CA LEU A 91 -12.05 8.68 -9.14
C LEU A 91 -10.54 8.84 -9.25
N VAL A 92 -9.99 9.77 -8.49
CA VAL A 92 -8.54 10.07 -8.44
C VAL A 92 -7.97 9.49 -7.16
N ARG A 93 -6.89 8.73 -7.26
CA ARG A 93 -6.14 8.24 -6.08
C ARG A 93 -4.93 9.13 -5.81
N ILE A 94 -4.48 9.14 -4.57
CA ILE A 94 -3.24 9.84 -4.22
C ILE A 94 -2.04 9.05 -4.77
N SER A 95 -1.17 9.79 -5.47
CA SER A 95 0.14 9.31 -5.92
C SER A 95 1.09 10.50 -5.89
N VAL A 96 1.63 10.78 -4.72
CA VAL A 96 2.58 11.87 -4.47
C VAL A 96 3.96 11.30 -4.13
N ASP A 97 5.00 12.10 -4.33
CA ASP A 97 6.38 11.67 -4.08
C ASP A 97 6.61 11.29 -2.61
N ASP A 98 5.97 11.98 -1.67
CA ASP A 98 6.05 11.67 -0.23
C ASP A 98 5.58 10.23 0.06
N LEU A 99 4.44 9.81 -0.51
CA LEU A 99 3.95 8.43 -0.39
C LEU A 99 4.97 7.43 -0.94
N THR A 100 5.54 7.73 -2.10
CA THR A 100 6.51 6.84 -2.78
C THR A 100 7.79 6.72 -1.97
N MET A 101 8.27 7.83 -1.41
CA MET A 101 9.46 7.86 -0.56
C MET A 101 9.25 7.04 0.72
N ARG A 102 8.15 7.26 1.46
CA ARG A 102 7.85 6.53 2.71
C ARG A 102 7.69 5.03 2.48
N MET A 103 6.98 4.62 1.44
CA MET A 103 6.88 3.21 1.08
C MET A 103 8.25 2.61 0.72
N THR A 104 9.10 3.37 0.03
CA THR A 104 10.46 2.94 -0.29
C THR A 104 11.29 2.74 0.98
N GLU A 105 11.22 3.68 1.93
CA GLU A 105 11.88 3.57 3.24
C GLU A 105 11.41 2.32 4.01
N TYR A 106 10.11 2.09 4.06
CA TYR A 106 9.54 0.91 4.70
C TYR A 106 10.08 -0.39 4.08
N VAL A 107 9.99 -0.52 2.75
CA VAL A 107 10.46 -1.72 2.05
C VAL A 107 11.94 -1.94 2.27
N VAL A 108 12.77 -0.90 2.12
CA VAL A 108 14.22 -0.98 2.33
C VAL A 108 14.55 -1.38 3.76
N LEU A 109 13.91 -0.76 4.76
CA LEU A 109 14.09 -1.10 6.17
C LEU A 109 13.80 -2.59 6.42
N HIS A 110 12.63 -3.08 5.99
CA HIS A 110 12.23 -4.46 6.27
C HIS A 110 13.07 -5.49 5.50
N VAL A 111 13.48 -5.20 4.25
CA VAL A 111 14.45 -6.03 3.54
C VAL A 111 15.78 -6.09 4.29
N LEU A 112 16.30 -4.96 4.75
CA LEU A 112 17.54 -4.92 5.53
C LEU A 112 17.42 -5.62 6.88
N MET A 113 16.30 -5.51 7.59
CA MET A 113 16.07 -6.22 8.85
C MET A 113 16.16 -7.75 8.67
N HIS A 114 15.51 -8.29 7.64
CA HIS A 114 15.58 -9.72 7.33
C HIS A 114 16.96 -10.12 6.80
N HIS A 115 17.53 -9.35 5.88
CA HIS A 115 18.86 -9.59 5.34
C HIS A 115 19.94 -9.62 6.45
N ARG A 116 19.84 -8.70 7.44
CA ARG A 116 20.77 -8.61 8.57
C ARG A 116 20.39 -9.49 9.75
N GLN A 117 19.37 -10.34 9.60
CA GLN A 117 18.93 -11.34 10.60
C GLN A 117 18.52 -10.69 11.94
N GLU A 118 17.85 -9.55 11.90
CA GLU A 118 17.48 -8.74 13.06
C GLU A 118 16.68 -9.55 14.11
N LEU A 119 15.72 -10.36 13.69
CA LEU A 119 14.93 -11.20 14.61
C LEU A 119 15.81 -12.15 15.44
N TYR A 120 16.80 -12.78 14.80
CA TYR A 120 17.75 -13.65 15.49
C TYR A 120 18.65 -12.87 16.45
N LEU A 121 19.13 -11.70 16.03
CA LEU A 121 19.99 -10.86 16.87
C LEU A 121 19.25 -10.33 18.08
N ARG A 122 18.00 -9.91 17.93
CA ARG A 122 17.14 -9.50 19.05
C ARG A 122 16.88 -10.62 20.02
N GLU A 123 16.60 -11.82 19.54
CA GLU A 123 16.43 -12.98 20.42
C GLU A 123 17.72 -13.32 21.17
N SER A 124 18.85 -13.34 20.47
CA SER A 124 20.16 -13.53 21.09
C SER A 124 20.48 -12.47 22.15
N GLN A 125 20.12 -11.20 21.92
CA GLN A 125 20.26 -10.13 22.90
C GLN A 125 19.38 -10.35 24.13
N ARG A 126 18.12 -10.77 23.93
CA ARG A 126 17.18 -11.07 25.03
C ARG A 126 17.69 -12.20 25.92
N GLU A 127 18.26 -13.24 25.29
CA GLU A 127 18.88 -14.38 25.96
C GLU A 127 20.29 -14.10 26.52
N LYS A 128 20.82 -12.88 26.32
CA LYS A 128 22.21 -12.50 26.68
C LYS A 128 23.27 -13.44 26.07
N ARG A 129 22.98 -13.89 24.83
CA ARG A 129 23.81 -14.85 24.11
C ARG A 129 24.66 -14.14 23.06
N TRP A 130 25.98 -14.19 23.19
CA TRP A 130 26.91 -13.70 22.17
C TRP A 130 27.08 -14.76 21.08
N ALA A 131 26.22 -14.71 20.05
CA ALA A 131 26.12 -15.73 19.02
C ALA A 131 26.18 -15.11 17.60
N PRO A 132 27.40 -14.88 17.06
CA PRO A 132 27.54 -14.34 15.71
C PRO A 132 27.04 -15.33 14.66
N ARG A 133 26.44 -14.81 13.59
CA ARG A 133 26.08 -15.56 12.38
C ARG A 133 26.73 -14.94 11.14
N VAL A 134 26.90 -15.74 10.10
CA VAL A 134 27.35 -15.27 8.81
C VAL A 134 26.36 -14.21 8.30
N GLN A 135 26.91 -13.06 7.92
CA GLN A 135 26.17 -11.98 7.27
C GLN A 135 26.54 -11.98 5.78
N TRP A 136 25.56 -12.29 4.94
CA TRP A 136 25.76 -12.31 3.49
C TRP A 136 25.86 -10.89 2.93
N ALA A 137 26.58 -10.69 1.85
CA ALA A 137 26.53 -9.41 1.10
C ALA A 137 25.20 -9.30 0.36
N ALA A 138 24.75 -8.05 0.10
CA ALA A 138 23.47 -7.79 -0.55
C ALA A 138 23.34 -8.50 -1.91
N ASN A 139 24.44 -8.58 -2.69
CA ASN A 139 24.46 -9.25 -3.99
C ASN A 139 24.29 -10.78 -3.93
N ALA A 140 24.36 -11.38 -2.76
CA ALA A 140 24.04 -12.80 -2.56
C ALA A 140 22.53 -13.05 -2.39
N ILE A 141 21.74 -12.00 -2.15
CA ILE A 141 20.30 -12.08 -1.85
C ILE A 141 19.48 -11.53 -3.02
N SER A 142 18.43 -12.27 -3.37
CA SER A 142 17.48 -11.88 -4.43
C SER A 142 16.19 -11.35 -3.80
N VAL A 143 15.82 -10.12 -4.16
CA VAL A 143 14.57 -9.50 -3.73
C VAL A 143 13.61 -9.43 -4.91
N GLY A 144 12.45 -10.07 -4.77
CA GLY A 144 11.38 -10.04 -5.77
C GLY A 144 10.29 -9.04 -5.37
N ILE A 145 9.90 -8.13 -6.26
CA ILE A 145 8.83 -7.15 -6.02
C ILE A 145 7.60 -7.56 -6.82
N MET A 146 6.51 -7.94 -6.15
CA MET A 146 5.19 -8.11 -6.78
C MET A 146 4.43 -6.78 -6.79
N GLY A 147 4.22 -6.23 -7.99
CA GLY A 147 3.57 -4.94 -8.19
C GLY A 147 4.55 -3.84 -8.59
N LEU A 148 4.84 -3.74 -9.91
CA LEU A 148 5.74 -2.73 -10.48
C LEU A 148 5.00 -1.44 -10.90
N GLY A 149 4.18 -0.90 -10.00
CA GLY A 149 3.64 0.45 -10.07
C GLY A 149 4.65 1.50 -9.57
N ALA A 150 4.23 2.74 -9.33
CA ALA A 150 5.10 3.81 -8.84
C ALA A 150 5.89 3.38 -7.58
N LEU A 151 5.19 2.86 -6.58
CA LEU A 151 5.80 2.44 -5.30
C LEU A 151 6.80 1.29 -5.49
N GLY A 152 6.39 0.22 -6.20
CA GLY A 152 7.24 -0.95 -6.38
C GLY A 152 8.45 -0.68 -7.26
N SER A 153 8.32 0.17 -8.28
CA SER A 153 9.46 0.55 -9.13
C SER A 153 10.48 1.39 -8.37
N ALA A 154 10.04 2.32 -7.51
CA ALA A 154 10.92 3.13 -6.67
C ALA A 154 11.66 2.25 -5.65
N ALA A 155 10.94 1.36 -4.95
CA ALA A 155 11.53 0.43 -4.00
C ALA A 155 12.55 -0.52 -4.67
N ALA A 156 12.23 -1.05 -5.86
CA ALA A 156 13.14 -1.87 -6.64
C ALA A 156 14.43 -1.13 -6.99
N GLY A 157 14.33 0.13 -7.43
CA GLY A 157 15.48 0.99 -7.70
C GLY A 157 16.37 1.21 -6.48
N ALA A 158 15.77 1.53 -5.33
CA ALA A 158 16.51 1.75 -4.08
C ALA A 158 17.25 0.47 -3.62
N LEU A 159 16.59 -0.68 -3.65
CA LEU A 159 17.22 -1.96 -3.27
C LEU A 159 18.36 -2.33 -4.23
N ARG A 160 18.22 -2.07 -5.53
CA ARG A 160 19.29 -2.27 -6.49
C ARG A 160 20.50 -1.38 -6.18
N HIS A 161 20.30 -0.12 -5.78
CA HIS A 161 21.40 0.78 -5.36
C HIS A 161 22.13 0.28 -4.10
N LEU A 162 21.44 -0.46 -3.23
CA LEU A 162 22.07 -1.13 -2.09
C LEU A 162 22.81 -2.42 -2.46
N GLY A 163 22.77 -2.82 -3.73
CA GLY A 163 23.52 -3.96 -4.25
C GLY A 163 22.75 -5.30 -4.25
N PHE A 164 21.46 -5.33 -3.90
CA PHE A 164 20.65 -6.54 -4.01
C PHE A 164 20.43 -6.95 -5.47
N ARG A 165 20.26 -8.25 -5.72
CA ARG A 165 19.70 -8.74 -6.98
C ARG A 165 18.21 -8.50 -6.92
N VAL A 166 17.67 -7.64 -7.78
CA VAL A 166 16.26 -7.26 -7.76
C VAL A 166 15.58 -7.71 -9.04
N SER A 167 14.46 -8.39 -8.88
CA SER A 167 13.51 -8.69 -9.97
C SER A 167 12.12 -8.19 -9.60
N GLY A 168 11.25 -8.07 -10.60
CA GLY A 168 9.88 -7.66 -10.34
C GLY A 168 8.87 -8.40 -11.19
N TRP A 169 7.65 -8.54 -10.66
CA TRP A 169 6.52 -9.14 -11.36
C TRP A 169 5.32 -8.21 -11.40
N SER A 170 4.65 -8.16 -12.54
CA SER A 170 3.42 -7.40 -12.74
C SER A 170 2.46 -8.11 -13.71
N ARG A 171 1.18 -7.72 -13.70
CA ARG A 171 0.18 -8.30 -14.60
C ARG A 171 0.51 -8.07 -16.08
N SER A 172 0.97 -6.88 -16.43
CA SER A 172 1.35 -6.48 -17.80
C SER A 172 2.86 -6.25 -17.91
N PRO A 173 3.44 -6.37 -19.11
CA PRO A 173 4.86 -6.11 -19.33
C PRO A 173 5.29 -4.75 -18.78
N LYS A 174 6.49 -4.71 -18.19
CA LYS A 174 7.17 -3.51 -17.71
C LYS A 174 8.64 -3.56 -18.09
N GLU A 175 9.22 -2.40 -18.33
CA GLU A 175 10.66 -2.23 -18.53
C GLU A 175 11.16 -1.23 -17.48
N ILE A 176 12.06 -1.67 -16.61
CA ILE A 176 12.67 -0.85 -15.57
C ILE A 176 14.18 -1.08 -15.65
N ALA A 177 14.94 -0.01 -15.84
CA ALA A 177 16.38 -0.08 -16.04
C ALA A 177 17.11 -0.83 -14.92
N GLY A 178 17.76 -1.93 -15.28
CA GLY A 178 18.53 -2.77 -14.38
C GLY A 178 17.70 -3.66 -13.45
N ILE A 179 16.41 -3.83 -13.71
CA ILE A 179 15.51 -4.77 -13.01
C ILE A 179 15.02 -5.82 -14.02
N GLU A 180 15.17 -7.09 -13.69
CA GLU A 180 14.58 -8.17 -14.47
C GLU A 180 13.07 -8.20 -14.22
N CYS A 181 12.27 -7.92 -15.26
CA CYS A 181 10.83 -7.81 -15.16
C CYS A 181 10.12 -9.03 -15.74
N PHE A 182 9.28 -9.65 -14.93
CA PHE A 182 8.38 -10.75 -15.29
C PHE A 182 6.94 -10.26 -15.36
N HIS A 183 6.10 -10.94 -16.16
CA HIS A 183 4.69 -10.55 -16.26
C HIS A 183 3.75 -11.74 -16.49
N GLY A 184 2.50 -11.53 -16.07
CA GLY A 184 1.42 -12.49 -16.28
C GLY A 184 1.61 -13.82 -15.56
N SER A 185 0.63 -14.71 -15.71
CA SER A 185 0.64 -16.03 -15.05
C SER A 185 1.71 -16.97 -15.59
N GLY A 186 2.11 -16.82 -16.85
CA GLY A 186 3.12 -17.70 -17.47
C GLY A 186 4.54 -17.49 -16.95
N GLN A 187 4.85 -16.34 -16.35
CA GLN A 187 6.21 -16.05 -15.88
C GLN A 187 6.34 -16.00 -14.35
N ILE A 188 5.24 -16.15 -13.62
CA ILE A 188 5.26 -16.04 -12.15
C ILE A 188 6.16 -17.09 -11.50
N ASP A 189 6.20 -18.32 -12.03
CA ASP A 189 7.02 -19.40 -11.49
C ASP A 189 8.53 -19.16 -11.66
N ALA A 190 8.93 -18.58 -12.79
CA ALA A 190 10.32 -18.20 -13.02
C ALA A 190 10.75 -17.09 -12.06
N PHE A 191 9.89 -16.11 -11.83
CA PHE A 191 10.08 -15.02 -10.85
C PHE A 191 10.23 -15.56 -9.43
N LEU A 192 9.30 -16.42 -8.97
CA LEU A 192 9.29 -16.93 -7.60
C LEU A 192 10.50 -17.81 -7.28
N ARG A 193 10.90 -18.69 -8.20
CA ARG A 193 12.02 -19.64 -7.99
C ARG A 193 13.35 -18.96 -7.70
N GLN A 194 13.55 -17.73 -8.09
CA GLN A 194 14.78 -16.97 -7.81
C GLN A 194 14.66 -16.00 -6.65
N THR A 195 13.49 -15.89 -5.99
CA THR A 195 13.20 -14.89 -4.98
C THR A 195 13.46 -15.42 -3.58
N ASP A 196 14.38 -14.77 -2.83
CA ASP A 196 14.68 -15.04 -1.42
C ASP A 196 13.77 -14.22 -0.48
N ILE A 197 13.56 -12.95 -0.81
CA ILE A 197 12.68 -12.04 -0.09
C ILE A 197 11.63 -11.53 -1.07
N LEU A 198 10.37 -11.86 -0.84
CA LEU A 198 9.25 -11.42 -1.66
C LEU A 198 8.57 -10.21 -1.01
N VAL A 199 8.53 -9.09 -1.72
CA VAL A 199 7.81 -7.88 -1.33
C VAL A 199 6.53 -7.77 -2.15
N SER A 200 5.37 -7.68 -1.50
CA SER A 200 4.07 -7.49 -2.15
C SER A 200 3.58 -6.06 -1.98
N LEU A 201 3.44 -5.36 -3.11
CA LEU A 201 2.83 -4.02 -3.25
C LEU A 201 1.71 -4.06 -4.29
N LEU A 202 1.04 -5.22 -4.41
CA LEU A 202 -0.07 -5.42 -5.33
C LEU A 202 -1.31 -4.65 -4.85
N PRO A 203 -2.16 -4.18 -5.78
CA PRO A 203 -3.51 -3.77 -5.43
C PRO A 203 -4.35 -5.01 -5.06
N PHE A 204 -5.36 -4.80 -4.21
CA PHE A 204 -6.33 -5.84 -3.91
C PHE A 204 -7.43 -5.84 -4.99
N THR A 205 -7.58 -6.96 -5.66
CA THR A 205 -8.60 -7.23 -6.69
C THR A 205 -9.10 -8.67 -6.53
N PRO A 206 -10.19 -9.07 -7.18
CA PRO A 206 -10.60 -10.48 -7.18
C PRO A 206 -9.49 -11.45 -7.61
N ASP A 207 -8.66 -11.07 -8.58
CA ASP A 207 -7.56 -11.90 -9.11
C ASP A 207 -6.36 -11.99 -8.16
N THR A 208 -6.18 -11.02 -7.26
CA THR A 208 -5.06 -10.99 -6.30
C THR A 208 -5.46 -11.43 -4.90
N ARG A 209 -6.75 -11.71 -4.67
CA ARG A 209 -7.24 -12.21 -3.39
C ARG A 209 -6.52 -13.49 -3.00
N HIS A 210 -5.94 -13.51 -1.80
CA HIS A 210 -5.17 -14.64 -1.26
C HIS A 210 -4.07 -15.17 -2.21
N ILE A 211 -3.49 -14.29 -3.03
CA ILE A 211 -2.36 -14.67 -3.89
C ILE A 211 -1.14 -15.08 -3.05
N LEU A 212 -0.96 -14.49 -1.87
CA LEU A 212 0.05 -14.86 -0.89
C LEU A 212 -0.48 -16.01 -0.04
N ASN A 213 -0.30 -17.23 -0.53
CA ASN A 213 -0.77 -18.48 0.07
C ASN A 213 0.34 -19.54 0.07
N ARG A 214 0.10 -20.67 0.72
CA ARG A 214 1.06 -21.80 0.79
C ARG A 214 1.58 -22.20 -0.60
N GLY A 215 0.70 -22.34 -1.59
CA GLY A 215 1.08 -22.76 -2.94
C GLY A 215 2.04 -21.77 -3.63
N LEU A 216 1.95 -20.46 -3.31
CA LEU A 216 2.93 -19.48 -3.76
C LEU A 216 4.23 -19.60 -2.97
N PHE A 217 4.17 -19.74 -1.64
CA PHE A 217 5.34 -19.77 -0.76
C PHE A 217 6.25 -20.98 -1.06
N GLU A 218 5.68 -22.13 -1.39
CA GLU A 218 6.41 -23.35 -1.76
C GLU A 218 7.20 -23.21 -3.07
N ARG A 219 6.83 -22.26 -3.93
CA ARG A 219 7.53 -21.97 -5.21
C ARG A 219 8.70 -20.99 -5.08
N LEU A 220 8.84 -20.31 -3.90
CA LEU A 220 9.97 -19.42 -3.64
C LEU A 220 11.29 -20.18 -3.56
N ASN A 221 12.42 -19.46 -3.64
CA ASN A 221 13.74 -20.04 -3.57
C ASN A 221 13.97 -20.80 -2.26
N ARG A 222 14.04 -22.12 -2.32
CA ARG A 222 14.29 -23.00 -1.17
C ARG A 222 15.77 -23.14 -0.82
N ASN A 223 16.66 -22.69 -1.71
CA ASN A 223 18.11 -22.70 -1.52
C ASN A 223 18.65 -21.32 -1.13
N SER A 224 17.80 -20.51 -0.50
CA SER A 224 18.15 -19.17 -0.03
C SER A 224 19.30 -19.19 0.96
N PRO A 225 20.29 -18.28 0.84
CA PRO A 225 21.29 -18.07 1.89
C PRO A 225 20.69 -17.72 3.26
N LEU A 226 19.45 -17.24 3.30
CA LEU A 226 18.70 -16.95 4.53
C LEU A 226 18.13 -18.20 5.20
N GLY A 227 18.27 -19.39 4.59
CA GLY A 227 17.75 -20.67 5.07
C GLY A 227 16.33 -20.96 4.60
N ALA A 228 15.44 -19.99 4.60
CA ALA A 228 14.08 -20.08 4.05
C ALA A 228 13.62 -18.71 3.54
N PRO A 229 12.67 -18.67 2.58
CA PRO A 229 12.20 -17.42 2.01
C PRO A 229 11.44 -16.55 3.02
N VAL A 230 11.41 -15.26 2.74
CA VAL A 230 10.79 -14.22 3.56
C VAL A 230 9.70 -13.51 2.77
N ILE A 231 8.60 -13.13 3.43
CA ILE A 231 7.52 -12.33 2.84
C ILE A 231 7.46 -10.96 3.53
N ILE A 232 7.31 -9.90 2.73
CA ILE A 232 6.99 -8.54 3.19
C ILE A 232 5.71 -8.13 2.48
N ASN A 233 4.62 -7.89 3.21
CA ASN A 233 3.37 -7.40 2.63
C ASN A 233 3.03 -6.02 3.18
N ALA A 234 3.12 -5.01 2.31
CA ALA A 234 2.68 -3.64 2.55
C ALA A 234 1.67 -3.18 1.47
N GLY A 235 0.98 -4.13 0.85
CA GLY A 235 -0.11 -3.88 -0.09
C GLY A 235 -1.46 -3.82 0.60
N ARG A 236 -2.14 -4.97 0.72
CA ARG A 236 -3.43 -5.14 1.41
C ARG A 236 -3.49 -6.47 2.14
N GLY A 237 -4.23 -6.51 3.26
CA GLY A 237 -4.44 -7.74 4.03
C GLY A 237 -5.12 -8.84 3.23
N GLY A 238 -6.11 -8.51 2.42
CA GLY A 238 -6.79 -9.50 1.57
C GLY A 238 -5.93 -10.16 0.48
N LEU A 239 -4.68 -9.72 0.28
CA LEU A 239 -3.70 -10.41 -0.58
C LEU A 239 -3.17 -11.68 0.07
N GLN A 240 -3.14 -11.76 1.39
CA GLN A 240 -2.57 -12.86 2.17
C GLN A 240 -3.63 -13.81 2.70
N ASN A 241 -3.29 -15.09 2.76
CA ASN A 241 -4.00 -16.08 3.56
C ASN A 241 -3.26 -16.18 4.90
N GLU A 242 -3.81 -15.61 5.95
CA GLU A 242 -3.18 -15.53 7.27
C GLU A 242 -2.95 -16.91 7.91
N ALA A 243 -3.87 -17.84 7.70
CA ALA A 243 -3.73 -19.21 8.20
C ALA A 243 -2.55 -19.93 7.52
N ASP A 244 -2.38 -19.75 6.20
CA ASP A 244 -1.27 -20.33 5.46
C ASP A 244 0.07 -19.71 5.90
N ILE A 245 0.12 -18.39 6.14
CA ILE A 245 1.33 -17.72 6.63
C ILE A 245 1.77 -18.33 7.97
N LEU A 246 0.85 -18.42 8.93
CA LEU A 246 1.16 -18.98 10.26
C LEU A 246 1.62 -20.44 10.15
N ALA A 247 0.92 -21.27 9.38
CA ALA A 247 1.29 -22.66 9.17
C ALA A 247 2.68 -22.79 8.50
N CYS A 248 2.99 -21.94 7.51
CA CYS A 248 4.28 -21.93 6.82
C CYS A 248 5.43 -21.41 7.69
N LEU A 249 5.17 -20.53 8.65
CA LEU A 249 6.15 -20.10 9.65
C LEU A 249 6.43 -21.21 10.66
N ASP A 250 5.40 -21.95 11.07
CA ASP A 250 5.50 -23.06 12.02
C ASP A 250 6.31 -24.23 11.42
N ASP A 251 6.04 -24.63 10.17
CA ASP A 251 6.70 -25.76 9.51
C ASP A 251 8.03 -25.40 8.82
N GLY A 252 8.41 -24.12 8.81
CA GLY A 252 9.66 -23.63 8.20
C GLY A 252 9.61 -23.45 6.69
N THR A 253 8.44 -23.53 6.06
CA THR A 253 8.24 -23.14 4.64
C THR A 253 8.60 -21.67 4.45
N LEU A 254 8.28 -20.81 5.43
CA LEU A 254 8.73 -19.42 5.53
C LEU A 254 9.72 -19.25 6.68
N GLY A 255 10.77 -18.48 6.43
CA GLY A 255 11.78 -18.12 7.46
C GLY A 255 11.30 -17.00 8.37
N ALA A 256 10.62 -16.00 7.82
CA ALA A 256 10.06 -14.86 8.55
C ALA A 256 9.06 -14.10 7.66
N VAL A 257 8.30 -13.19 8.29
CA VAL A 257 7.44 -12.25 7.57
C VAL A 257 7.48 -10.85 8.19
N SER A 258 7.28 -9.82 7.35
CA SER A 258 6.89 -8.46 7.79
C SER A 258 5.53 -8.14 7.21
N LEU A 259 4.56 -7.82 8.07
CA LEU A 259 3.19 -7.54 7.70
C LEU A 259 2.78 -6.16 8.21
N ASP A 260 2.43 -5.26 7.29
CA ASP A 260 1.86 -3.95 7.60
C ASP A 260 0.34 -3.96 7.59
N VAL A 261 -0.24 -4.97 6.94
CA VAL A 261 -1.68 -5.07 6.64
C VAL A 261 -2.22 -6.44 7.02
N PHE A 262 -3.53 -6.49 7.38
CA PHE A 262 -4.19 -7.71 7.85
C PHE A 262 -5.58 -7.87 7.23
N GLU A 263 -6.09 -9.12 7.19
CA GLU A 263 -7.45 -9.41 6.71
C GLU A 263 -8.51 -8.70 7.55
N THR A 264 -8.25 -8.55 8.84
CA THR A 264 -9.09 -7.77 9.77
C THR A 264 -8.26 -6.69 10.44
N GLU A 265 -8.67 -5.45 10.25
CA GLU A 265 -8.02 -4.27 10.85
C GLU A 265 -9.03 -3.44 11.67
N PRO A 266 -8.69 -3.08 12.93
CA PRO A 266 -7.48 -3.40 13.68
C PRO A 266 -7.29 -4.89 13.91
N LEU A 267 -6.01 -5.35 13.91
CA LEU A 267 -5.68 -6.75 14.17
C LEU A 267 -6.22 -7.17 15.54
N PRO A 268 -7.03 -8.25 15.64
CA PRO A 268 -7.56 -8.73 16.90
C PRO A 268 -6.47 -9.00 17.94
N SER A 269 -6.73 -8.67 19.21
CA SER A 269 -5.75 -8.77 20.30
C SER A 269 -5.32 -10.21 20.62
N ASP A 270 -6.10 -11.21 20.23
CA ASP A 270 -5.84 -12.63 20.37
C ASP A 270 -5.12 -13.25 19.16
N SER A 271 -4.82 -12.46 18.14
CA SER A 271 -4.10 -12.93 16.95
C SER A 271 -2.70 -13.46 17.30
N ARG A 272 -2.37 -14.63 16.76
CA ARG A 272 -1.04 -15.25 16.90
C ARG A 272 0.09 -14.40 16.32
N PHE A 273 -0.20 -13.49 15.40
CA PHE A 273 0.81 -12.60 14.81
C PHE A 273 1.49 -11.70 15.85
N TRP A 274 0.79 -11.30 16.93
CA TRP A 274 1.36 -10.46 17.98
C TRP A 274 2.55 -11.09 18.70
N THR A 275 2.56 -12.39 18.83
CA THR A 275 3.55 -13.11 19.66
C THR A 275 4.45 -14.05 18.88
N HIS A 276 4.23 -14.21 17.57
CA HIS A 276 5.00 -15.14 16.76
C HIS A 276 6.44 -14.62 16.55
N PRO A 277 7.50 -15.38 16.91
CA PRO A 277 8.89 -14.89 16.94
C PRO A 277 9.48 -14.57 15.57
N LYS A 278 8.87 -15.07 14.49
CA LYS A 278 9.30 -14.83 13.11
C LYS A 278 8.48 -13.73 12.39
N VAL A 279 7.67 -12.97 13.13
CA VAL A 279 6.81 -11.91 12.59
C VAL A 279 7.31 -10.54 13.01
N ILE A 280 7.44 -9.63 12.06
CA ILE A 280 7.53 -8.20 12.28
C ILE A 280 6.19 -7.61 11.85
N LEU A 281 5.56 -6.85 12.74
CA LEU A 281 4.23 -6.30 12.54
C LEU A 281 4.28 -4.77 12.65
N THR A 282 3.59 -4.09 11.72
CA THR A 282 3.31 -2.66 11.78
C THR A 282 1.82 -2.40 11.53
N PRO A 283 1.22 -1.35 12.14
CA PRO A 283 -0.23 -1.17 12.15
C PRO A 283 -0.74 -0.35 10.95
N HIS A 284 -0.52 -0.84 9.73
CA HIS A 284 -0.93 -0.22 8.46
C HIS A 284 -0.42 1.23 8.32
N ASN A 285 0.85 1.42 8.62
CA ASN A 285 1.50 2.74 8.59
C ASN A 285 2.81 2.77 7.76
N ALA A 286 2.99 1.77 6.87
CA ALA A 286 4.16 1.70 6.00
C ALA A 286 4.41 2.98 5.19
N ALA A 287 3.33 3.70 4.83
CA ALA A 287 3.42 4.95 4.09
C ALA A 287 2.31 5.91 4.53
N ASP A 288 2.42 6.43 5.75
CA ASP A 288 1.52 7.46 6.29
C ASP A 288 1.91 8.82 5.68
N THR A 289 1.26 9.13 4.55
CA THR A 289 1.54 10.30 3.73
C THR A 289 1.21 11.60 4.45
N ASP A 290 2.03 12.62 4.23
CA ASP A 290 1.77 13.96 4.78
C ASP A 290 0.44 14.52 4.25
N ALA A 291 -0.45 14.84 5.19
CA ALA A 291 -1.79 15.32 4.86
C ALA A 291 -1.78 16.70 4.16
N ASP A 292 -0.73 17.52 4.38
CA ASP A 292 -0.58 18.80 3.70
C ASP A 292 -0.20 18.58 2.21
N GLU A 293 0.65 17.59 1.92
CA GLU A 293 0.98 17.20 0.54
C GLU A 293 -0.25 16.62 -0.20
N ILE A 294 -1.04 15.79 0.49
CA ILE A 294 -2.31 15.28 -0.06
C ILE A 294 -3.27 16.43 -0.40
N SER A 295 -3.46 17.37 0.52
CA SER A 295 -4.41 18.48 0.32
C SER A 295 -3.99 19.41 -0.82
N LYS A 296 -2.68 19.70 -0.95
CA LYS A 296 -2.12 20.45 -2.09
C LYS A 296 -2.36 19.73 -3.41
N TYR A 297 -2.07 18.42 -3.45
CA TYR A 297 -2.30 17.61 -4.65
C TYR A 297 -3.76 17.64 -5.09
N VAL A 298 -4.72 17.43 -4.17
CA VAL A 298 -6.15 17.49 -4.48
C VAL A 298 -6.55 18.87 -5.01
N ALA A 299 -6.09 19.95 -4.37
CA ALA A 299 -6.37 21.33 -4.83
C ALA A 299 -5.84 21.57 -6.26
N GLN A 300 -4.63 21.13 -6.56
CA GLN A 300 -4.03 21.19 -7.89
C GLN A 300 -4.84 20.39 -8.93
N GLN A 301 -5.31 19.19 -8.58
CA GLN A 301 -6.13 18.39 -9.47
C GLN A 301 -7.49 19.05 -9.76
N ILE A 302 -8.10 19.73 -8.76
CA ILE A 302 -9.33 20.51 -8.97
C ILE A 302 -9.06 21.66 -9.93
N GLU A 303 -7.99 22.42 -9.76
CA GLU A 303 -7.61 23.53 -10.65
C GLU A 303 -7.37 23.05 -12.08
N ARG A 304 -6.64 21.95 -12.26
CA ARG A 304 -6.42 21.31 -13.57
C ARG A 304 -7.75 20.94 -14.23
N PHE A 305 -8.64 20.30 -13.50
CA PHE A 305 -9.97 19.91 -14.01
C PHE A 305 -10.81 21.10 -14.43
N GLU A 306 -10.83 22.18 -13.64
CA GLU A 306 -11.56 23.42 -13.97
C GLU A 306 -10.96 24.16 -15.17
N ALA A 307 -9.66 24.03 -15.38
CA ALA A 307 -8.95 24.53 -16.55
C ALA A 307 -9.15 23.66 -17.81
N GLY A 308 -9.94 22.58 -17.73
CA GLY A 308 -10.16 21.64 -18.84
C GLY A 308 -8.97 20.73 -19.13
N GLN A 309 -8.01 20.63 -18.21
CA GLN A 309 -6.86 19.73 -18.32
C GLN A 309 -7.23 18.33 -17.82
N ALA A 310 -6.51 17.31 -18.28
CA ALA A 310 -6.69 15.95 -17.82
C ALA A 310 -6.31 15.79 -16.34
N LEU A 311 -7.12 15.06 -15.58
CA LEU A 311 -6.78 14.60 -14.22
C LEU A 311 -5.66 13.57 -14.28
N GLU A 312 -4.81 13.56 -13.27
CA GLU A 312 -3.77 12.57 -13.09
C GLU A 312 -4.24 11.47 -12.15
N ASN A 313 -3.66 10.29 -12.27
CA ASN A 313 -3.92 9.13 -11.38
C ASN A 313 -5.40 8.73 -11.28
N VAL A 314 -6.14 8.91 -12.36
CA VAL A 314 -7.53 8.43 -12.45
C VAL A 314 -7.53 6.91 -12.41
N VAL A 315 -8.37 6.37 -11.55
CA VAL A 315 -8.57 4.93 -11.40
C VAL A 315 -9.22 4.34 -12.65
N ASP A 316 -8.65 3.29 -13.19
CA ASP A 316 -9.25 2.50 -14.24
C ASP A 316 -10.27 1.52 -13.62
N ALA A 317 -11.56 1.83 -13.75
CA ALA A 317 -12.62 1.00 -13.18
C ALA A 317 -12.62 -0.46 -13.70
N ALA A 318 -12.16 -0.68 -14.94
CA ALA A 318 -12.09 -2.03 -15.51
C ALA A 318 -10.94 -2.84 -14.88
N ARG A 319 -9.92 -2.17 -14.38
CA ARG A 319 -8.76 -2.79 -13.71
C ARG A 319 -8.92 -2.87 -12.20
N GLY A 320 -9.81 -2.06 -11.61
CA GLY A 320 -10.05 -2.00 -10.18
C GLY A 320 -8.99 -1.17 -9.39
N TYR A 321 -8.11 -0.44 -10.08
CA TYR A 321 -7.09 0.40 -9.42
C TYR A 321 -6.54 1.50 -10.32
#